data_15719f1436137e3fb05c3b1927c8c96e
#
_entry.id   15719f1436137e3fb05c3b1927c8c96e
#
_cell.length_a   1.000
_cell.length_b   1.000
_cell.length_c   1.000
_cell.angle_alpha   90.00
_cell.angle_beta   90.00
_cell.angle_gamma   90.00
#
_symmetry.space_group_name_H-M   'P 1'
#
loop_
_entity.id
_entity.type
_entity.pdbx_description
1 polymer ?
#
loop_
_entity_poly.entity_id
_entity_poly.type
_entity_poly.pdbx_seq_one_letter_code
_entity_poly.pdbx_strand_id
1 'polypeptide(L)'
;AYYAYKSFLECKNETADDINSFQNMKFDYFIGYWQKYLTELDDEKGKLAKISGNFETLERFMPKVNAEGAVYRDGHMRDYLMNVVPVDQNINSYSAFIGGDNPVTVFKTNVDNGKKICIIKDSYGNAFSAWALNNYSVVYIIDPRHVNGLYGFGGGEFKIDEFYRYTEFDDLVIINYPASVESQGFRYALSVL
;
A
#
# COMPACT_ATOMS: atom_id res chain seq x y z
N ALA A 1 -4.10 -7.68 -6.70
CA ALA A 1 -4.68 -6.58 -5.91
C ALA A 1 -6.18 -6.45 -6.16
N TYR A 2 -6.64 -6.28 -7.43
CA TYR A 2 -8.07 -6.10 -7.74
C TYR A 2 -8.96 -7.22 -7.17
N TYR A 3 -8.64 -8.49 -7.43
CA TYR A 3 -9.47 -9.61 -6.96
C TYR A 3 -9.51 -9.72 -5.44
N ALA A 4 -8.41 -9.39 -4.75
CA ALA A 4 -8.40 -9.32 -3.29
C ALA A 4 -9.31 -8.19 -2.79
N TYR A 5 -9.25 -7.02 -3.43
CA TYR A 5 -10.13 -5.91 -3.11
C TYR A 5 -11.60 -6.21 -3.40
N LYS A 6 -11.89 -6.84 -4.55
CA LYS A 6 -13.23 -7.30 -4.91
C LYS A 6 -13.79 -8.26 -3.85
N SER A 7 -13.01 -9.27 -3.45
CA SER A 7 -13.43 -10.22 -2.42
C SER A 7 -13.68 -9.54 -1.06
N PHE A 8 -12.87 -8.55 -0.71
CA PHE A 8 -13.09 -7.77 0.49
C PHE A 8 -14.45 -7.02 0.46
N LEU A 9 -14.80 -6.39 -0.66
CA LEU A 9 -16.11 -5.74 -0.82
C LEU A 9 -17.26 -6.76 -0.80
N GLU A 10 -17.10 -7.91 -1.46
CA GLU A 10 -18.10 -8.98 -1.46
C GLU A 10 -18.38 -9.52 -0.04
N CYS A 11 -17.34 -9.64 0.81
CA CYS A 11 -17.53 -10.01 2.23
C CYS A 11 -18.38 -8.98 3.01
N LYS A 12 -18.44 -7.75 2.54
CA LYS A 12 -19.26 -6.66 3.10
C LYS A 12 -20.61 -6.54 2.43
N ASN A 13 -20.96 -7.42 1.49
CA ASN A 13 -22.13 -7.30 0.61
C ASN A 13 -22.10 -6.02 -0.25
N GLU A 14 -20.91 -5.55 -0.59
CA GLU A 14 -20.67 -4.43 -1.50
C GLU A 14 -20.18 -4.95 -2.85
N THR A 15 -20.37 -4.18 -3.92
CA THR A 15 -19.99 -4.57 -5.27
C THR A 15 -18.77 -3.76 -5.72
N ALA A 16 -17.75 -4.44 -6.25
CA ALA A 16 -16.64 -3.79 -6.94
C ALA A 16 -17.05 -3.44 -8.38
N ASP A 17 -16.56 -2.31 -8.87
CA ASP A 17 -16.63 -1.97 -10.28
C ASP A 17 -15.88 -3.01 -11.15
N ASP A 18 -16.36 -3.22 -12.38
CA ASP A 18 -15.65 -4.08 -13.35
C ASP A 18 -14.26 -3.52 -13.63
N ILE A 19 -13.24 -4.37 -13.56
CA ILE A 19 -11.84 -4.01 -13.82
C ILE A 19 -11.66 -3.37 -15.20
N ASN A 20 -12.43 -3.81 -16.20
CA ASN A 20 -12.37 -3.28 -17.57
C ASN A 20 -12.92 -1.85 -17.68
N SER A 21 -13.59 -1.34 -16.66
CA SER A 21 -14.10 0.03 -16.63
C SER A 21 -13.06 1.05 -16.15
N PHE A 22 -11.88 0.60 -15.74
CA PHE A 22 -10.79 1.46 -15.28
C PHE A 22 -9.79 1.76 -16.41
N GLN A 23 -9.23 2.96 -16.38
CA GLN A 23 -8.10 3.27 -17.26
C GLN A 23 -6.91 2.39 -16.87
N ASN A 24 -6.44 1.58 -17.82
CA ASN A 24 -5.29 0.71 -17.64
C ASN A 24 -4.07 1.30 -18.33
N MET A 25 -2.96 1.35 -17.62
CA MET A 25 -1.65 1.70 -18.17
C MET A 25 -0.73 0.49 -18.10
N LYS A 26 -0.10 0.15 -19.22
CA LYS A 26 0.82 -0.98 -19.32
C LYS A 26 2.25 -0.47 -19.39
N PHE A 27 3.11 -1.08 -18.63
CA PHE A 27 4.55 -0.84 -18.65
C PHE A 27 5.25 -2.14 -18.96
N ASP A 28 5.86 -2.19 -20.13
CA ASP A 28 6.73 -3.29 -20.52
C ASP A 28 8.08 -3.19 -19.80
N TYR A 29 8.79 -4.30 -19.74
CA TYR A 29 10.10 -4.39 -19.08
C TYR A 29 10.07 -4.20 -17.56
N PHE A 30 8.96 -4.56 -16.91
CA PHE A 30 8.92 -4.60 -15.45
C PHE A 30 9.78 -5.78 -14.92
N ILE A 31 10.60 -5.47 -13.92
CA ILE A 31 11.38 -6.47 -13.19
C ILE A 31 10.90 -6.46 -11.75
N GLY A 32 10.32 -7.58 -11.31
CA GLY A 32 9.89 -7.76 -9.94
C GLY A 32 11.08 -7.72 -8.95
N TYR A 33 10.81 -7.32 -7.70
CA TYR A 33 11.84 -7.20 -6.66
C TYR A 33 12.69 -8.47 -6.51
N TRP A 34 12.05 -9.63 -6.44
CA TRP A 34 12.76 -10.91 -6.28
C TRP A 34 13.60 -11.26 -7.49
N GLN A 35 13.14 -10.97 -8.70
CA GLN A 35 13.91 -11.17 -9.91
C GLN A 35 15.16 -10.28 -9.92
N LYS A 36 15.00 -9.00 -9.55
CA LYS A 36 16.13 -8.07 -9.42
C LYS A 36 17.11 -8.56 -8.36
N TYR A 37 16.62 -8.92 -7.17
CA TYR A 37 17.45 -9.42 -6.07
C TYR A 37 18.20 -10.69 -6.44
N LEU A 38 17.54 -11.66 -7.09
CA LEU A 38 18.19 -12.89 -7.54
C LEU A 38 19.23 -12.62 -8.63
N THR A 39 18.98 -11.64 -9.50
CA THR A 39 19.94 -11.25 -10.54
C THR A 39 21.18 -10.58 -9.93
N GLU A 40 21.01 -9.72 -8.93
CA GLU A 40 22.11 -9.08 -8.20
C GLU A 40 22.96 -10.06 -7.40
N LEU A 41 22.35 -11.12 -6.84
CA LEU A 41 23.09 -12.20 -6.15
C LEU A 41 23.92 -13.08 -7.08
N ASP A 42 23.65 -13.04 -8.38
CA ASP A 42 24.22 -14.00 -9.33
C ASP A 42 25.55 -13.56 -9.95
N ASP A 43 26.03 -12.35 -9.74
CA ASP A 43 27.36 -11.93 -10.19
C ASP A 43 28.48 -12.79 -9.60
N GLU A 44 28.23 -13.48 -8.48
CA GLU A 44 29.17 -14.43 -7.88
C GLU A 44 28.99 -15.89 -8.32
N LYS A 45 27.83 -16.27 -8.87
CA LYS A 45 27.51 -17.69 -9.16
C LYS A 45 27.07 -18.01 -10.59
N GLY A 46 26.94 -17.05 -11.49
CA GLY A 46 26.88 -17.20 -12.95
C GLY A 46 25.83 -18.14 -13.56
N LYS A 47 24.88 -18.67 -12.78
CA LYS A 47 23.90 -19.67 -13.24
C LYS A 47 22.46 -19.19 -13.30
N LEU A 48 22.10 -18.20 -12.51
CA LEU A 48 20.73 -17.65 -12.45
C LEU A 48 20.49 -16.49 -13.42
N ALA A 49 21.55 -15.83 -13.91
CA ALA A 49 21.48 -14.74 -14.89
C ALA A 49 20.76 -15.11 -16.18
N LYS A 50 20.62 -16.41 -16.50
CA LYS A 50 19.83 -16.88 -17.64
C LYS A 50 18.30 -16.80 -17.43
N ILE A 51 17.82 -16.53 -16.22
CA ILE A 51 16.41 -16.24 -15.93
C ILE A 51 16.07 -14.79 -16.33
N SER A 52 17.09 -13.97 -16.56
CA SER A 52 17.01 -12.52 -16.81
C SER A 52 16.41 -12.10 -18.16
N GLY A 53 15.82 -12.99 -18.93
CA GLY A 53 15.28 -12.65 -20.25
C GLY A 53 13.77 -12.34 -20.30
N ASN A 54 13.03 -12.59 -19.25
CA ASN A 54 11.57 -12.43 -19.26
C ASN A 54 11.18 -11.20 -18.44
N PHE A 55 11.08 -10.08 -19.12
CA PHE A 55 10.41 -8.91 -18.57
C PHE A 55 8.91 -9.17 -18.51
N GLU A 56 8.29 -8.76 -17.43
CA GLU A 56 6.84 -8.79 -17.27
C GLU A 56 6.23 -7.44 -17.68
N THR A 57 4.96 -7.45 -17.99
CA THR A 57 4.19 -6.21 -18.16
C THR A 57 3.52 -5.88 -16.84
N LEU A 58 3.82 -4.72 -16.28
CA LEU A 58 3.12 -4.19 -15.12
C LEU A 58 1.87 -3.44 -15.58
N GLU A 59 0.71 -3.96 -15.24
CA GLU A 59 -0.57 -3.27 -15.45
C GLU A 59 -0.92 -2.43 -14.24
N ARG A 60 -1.27 -1.16 -14.49
CA ARG A 60 -1.70 -0.20 -13.47
C ARG A 60 -3.05 0.35 -13.83
N PHE A 61 -3.97 0.23 -12.91
CA PHE A 61 -5.32 0.76 -13.06
C PHE A 61 -5.43 2.05 -12.26
N MET A 62 -5.85 3.11 -12.94
CA MET A 62 -6.02 4.42 -12.31
C MET A 62 -7.33 4.44 -11.51
N PRO A 63 -7.35 4.94 -10.27
CA PRO A 63 -8.60 5.20 -9.57
C PRO A 63 -9.52 6.10 -10.40
N LYS A 64 -10.83 5.84 -10.35
CA LYS A 64 -11.85 6.66 -11.03
C LYS A 64 -12.16 7.97 -10.32
N VAL A 65 -11.62 8.14 -9.15
CA VAL A 65 -11.90 9.25 -8.24
C VAL A 65 -10.71 10.21 -8.18
N ASN A 66 -10.99 11.47 -7.88
CA ASN A 66 -9.95 12.40 -7.51
C ASN A 66 -9.51 12.08 -6.07
N ALA A 67 -8.22 11.99 -5.85
CA ALA A 67 -7.65 11.70 -4.55
C ALA A 67 -6.42 12.58 -4.29
N GLU A 68 -6.41 13.23 -3.15
CA GLU A 68 -5.27 14.01 -2.64
C GLU A 68 -4.58 13.19 -1.56
N GLY A 69 -3.30 12.86 -1.77
CA GLY A 69 -2.51 12.03 -0.87
C GLY A 69 -1.40 12.82 -0.19
N ALA A 70 -1.20 12.55 1.08
CA ALA A 70 -0.11 13.09 1.88
C ALA A 70 0.56 12.00 2.71
N VAL A 71 1.88 12.08 2.84
CA VAL A 71 2.67 11.22 3.73
C VAL A 71 2.98 11.98 5.01
N TYR A 72 2.84 11.29 6.13
CA TYR A 72 3.18 11.78 7.45
C TYR A 72 4.13 10.81 8.14
N ARG A 73 5.00 11.35 9.00
CA ARG A 73 5.92 10.56 9.80
C ARG A 73 5.23 9.99 11.04
N ASP A 74 4.32 10.76 11.60
CA ASP A 74 3.63 10.44 12.85
C ASP A 74 2.15 10.10 12.65
N GLY A 75 1.59 9.34 13.59
CA GLY A 75 0.19 8.96 13.58
C GLY A 75 -0.78 10.11 13.87
N HIS A 76 -0.31 11.25 14.37
CA HIS A 76 -1.12 12.47 14.56
C HIS A 76 -1.30 13.27 13.26
N MET A 77 -0.63 12.88 12.20
CA MET A 77 -0.65 13.58 10.91
C MET A 77 -0.24 15.07 11.03
N ARG A 78 0.75 15.33 11.88
CA ARG A 78 1.34 16.67 12.07
C ARG A 78 2.68 16.82 11.37
N ASP A 79 3.51 15.76 11.44
CA ASP A 79 4.83 15.76 10.82
C ASP A 79 4.70 15.38 9.34
N TYR A 80 4.25 16.36 8.56
CA TYR A 80 4.06 16.23 7.11
C TYR A 80 5.39 16.09 6.40
N LEU A 81 5.49 15.14 5.49
CA LEU A 81 6.69 14.88 4.70
C LEU A 81 6.53 15.34 3.24
N MET A 82 5.50 14.86 2.55
CA MET A 82 5.31 15.13 1.11
C MET A 82 3.89 14.82 0.65
N ASN A 83 3.53 15.37 -0.53
CA ASN A 83 2.36 14.93 -1.28
C ASN A 83 2.69 13.68 -2.10
N VAL A 84 1.69 12.82 -2.26
CA VAL A 84 1.79 11.63 -3.10
C VAL A 84 0.53 11.48 -3.95
N VAL A 85 0.69 10.80 -5.08
CA VAL A 85 -0.42 10.44 -5.97
C VAL A 85 -0.80 8.98 -5.80
N PRO A 86 -2.06 8.60 -6.07
CA PRO A 86 -2.52 7.21 -5.96
C PRO A 86 -1.71 6.23 -6.82
N VAL A 87 -1.39 6.64 -8.04
CA VAL A 87 -0.58 5.87 -8.99
C VAL A 87 0.32 6.84 -9.74
N ASP A 88 1.64 6.73 -9.55
CA ASP A 88 2.61 7.53 -10.29
C ASP A 88 2.87 6.89 -11.66
N GLN A 89 2.58 7.66 -12.70
CA GLN A 89 2.71 7.22 -14.09
C GLN A 89 4.17 7.14 -14.56
N ASN A 90 5.09 7.78 -13.85
CA ASN A 90 6.49 7.89 -14.26
C ASN A 90 7.39 6.83 -13.60
N ILE A 91 6.89 6.10 -12.60
CA ILE A 91 7.66 5.12 -11.87
C ILE A 91 7.36 3.72 -12.40
N ASN A 92 8.37 3.03 -12.94
CA ASN A 92 8.25 1.63 -13.38
C ASN A 92 8.67 0.67 -12.26
N SER A 93 7.97 0.71 -11.13
CA SER A 93 8.15 -0.21 -10.00
C SER A 93 6.89 -0.27 -9.16
N TYR A 94 6.90 -1.14 -8.15
CA TYR A 94 5.78 -1.26 -7.19
C TYR A 94 5.58 0.01 -6.34
N SER A 95 6.61 0.86 -6.22
CA SER A 95 6.52 2.18 -5.56
C SER A 95 5.66 3.18 -6.34
N ALA A 96 5.22 2.85 -7.55
CA ALA A 96 4.25 3.65 -8.29
C ALA A 96 2.90 3.78 -7.58
N PHE A 97 2.54 2.80 -6.74
CA PHE A 97 1.29 2.82 -5.99
C PHE A 97 1.48 3.57 -4.68
N ILE A 98 0.60 4.52 -4.39
CA ILE A 98 0.48 5.27 -3.12
C ILE A 98 1.77 5.94 -2.62
N GLY A 99 2.74 6.18 -3.51
CA GLY A 99 4.05 6.71 -3.16
C GLY A 99 5.00 5.71 -2.49
N GLY A 100 4.70 4.41 -2.55
CA GLY A 100 5.54 3.34 -2.00
C GLY A 100 5.31 3.06 -0.51
N ASP A 101 6.37 2.65 0.17
CA ASP A 101 6.32 2.27 1.59
C ASP A 101 6.65 3.50 2.47
N ASN A 102 5.64 4.01 3.13
CA ASN A 102 5.73 5.21 3.98
C ASN A 102 5.12 4.91 5.37
N PRO A 103 5.54 5.63 6.42
CA PRO A 103 5.02 5.40 7.77
C PRO A 103 3.51 5.50 7.84
N VAL A 104 2.97 6.66 7.47
CA VAL A 104 1.53 6.92 7.39
C VAL A 104 1.24 7.68 6.10
N THR A 105 0.39 7.12 5.26
CA THR A 105 -0.13 7.79 4.07
C THR A 105 -1.62 7.98 4.21
N VAL A 106 -2.11 9.17 3.90
CA VAL A 106 -3.55 9.50 3.97
C VAL A 106 -3.99 10.01 2.62
N PHE A 107 -5.01 9.40 2.06
CA PHE A 107 -5.71 9.93 0.90
C PHE A 107 -7.10 10.42 1.28
N LYS A 108 -7.45 11.61 0.80
CA LYS A 108 -8.81 12.12 0.79
C LYS A 108 -9.32 12.06 -0.64
N THR A 109 -10.51 11.49 -0.82
CA THR A 109 -11.12 11.33 -2.13
C THR A 109 -12.36 12.19 -2.26
N ASN A 110 -12.90 12.29 -3.47
CA ASN A 110 -14.20 12.90 -3.73
C ASN A 110 -15.38 11.91 -3.64
N VAL A 111 -15.17 10.73 -3.05
CA VAL A 111 -16.25 9.79 -2.73
C VAL A 111 -17.08 10.38 -1.57
N ASP A 112 -18.36 10.68 -1.84
CA ASP A 112 -19.26 11.31 -0.87
C ASP A 112 -20.11 10.26 -0.14
N ASN A 113 -19.47 9.44 0.71
CA ASN A 113 -20.16 8.45 1.53
C ASN A 113 -19.75 8.49 3.02
N GLY A 114 -18.80 9.33 3.38
CA GLY A 114 -18.26 9.46 4.73
C GLY A 114 -17.45 8.27 5.23
N LYS A 115 -17.37 7.16 4.46
CA LYS A 115 -16.65 5.94 4.89
C LYS A 115 -15.14 6.15 4.91
N LYS A 116 -14.51 5.57 5.92
CA LYS A 116 -13.06 5.61 6.12
C LYS A 116 -12.51 4.20 6.29
N ILE A 117 -11.36 3.92 5.72
CA ILE A 117 -10.67 2.64 5.88
C ILE A 117 -9.24 2.86 6.40
N CYS A 118 -8.81 1.99 7.29
CA CYS A 118 -7.42 1.88 7.70
C CYS A 118 -6.81 0.58 7.13
N ILE A 119 -5.70 0.71 6.42
CA ILE A 119 -4.98 -0.41 5.79
C ILE A 119 -3.61 -0.50 6.41
N ILE A 120 -3.37 -1.55 7.19
CA ILE A 120 -2.05 -1.90 7.72
C ILE A 120 -1.39 -2.84 6.72
N LYS A 121 -0.21 -2.48 6.21
CA LYS A 121 0.37 -3.21 5.10
C LYS A 121 1.91 -3.24 5.12
N ASP A 122 2.48 -4.20 4.43
CA ASP A 122 3.81 -4.08 3.81
C ASP A 122 3.66 -3.69 2.33
N SER A 123 4.73 -3.74 1.53
CA SER A 123 4.69 -3.36 0.11
C SER A 123 3.63 -4.12 -0.70
N TYR A 124 3.20 -5.30 -0.26
CA TYR A 124 2.16 -6.09 -0.92
C TYR A 124 0.80 -5.38 -0.95
N GLY A 125 0.52 -4.55 0.07
CA GLY A 125 -0.71 -3.79 0.18
C GLY A 125 -0.76 -2.51 -0.67
N ASN A 126 0.35 -2.09 -1.30
CA ASN A 126 0.38 -0.82 -2.04
C ASN A 126 -0.67 -0.75 -3.14
N ALA A 127 -0.71 -1.76 -4.01
CA ALA A 127 -1.69 -1.82 -5.10
C ALA A 127 -3.13 -2.05 -4.63
N PHE A 128 -3.35 -2.75 -3.52
CA PHE A 128 -4.67 -2.89 -2.90
C PHE A 128 -5.18 -1.54 -2.39
N SER A 129 -4.30 -0.77 -1.75
CA SER A 129 -4.65 0.54 -1.20
C SER A 129 -5.11 1.52 -2.28
N ALA A 130 -4.53 1.46 -3.48
CA ALA A 130 -4.97 2.27 -4.62
C ALA A 130 -6.41 1.91 -5.06
N TRP A 131 -6.83 0.64 -4.96
CA TRP A 131 -8.20 0.22 -5.25
C TRP A 131 -9.20 0.75 -4.23
N ALA A 132 -8.82 0.81 -2.95
CA ALA A 132 -9.69 1.28 -1.87
C ALA A 132 -10.15 2.74 -2.07
N LEU A 133 -9.39 3.56 -2.76
CA LEU A 133 -9.74 4.95 -3.05
C LEU A 133 -11.08 5.11 -3.76
N ASN A 134 -11.52 4.10 -4.52
CA ASN A 134 -12.78 4.17 -5.27
C ASN A 134 -14.05 4.07 -4.40
N ASN A 135 -13.91 3.59 -3.16
CA ASN A 135 -15.08 3.30 -2.30
C ASN A 135 -15.05 4.03 -0.95
N TYR A 136 -13.98 4.77 -0.64
CA TYR A 136 -13.83 5.43 0.66
C TYR A 136 -13.52 6.92 0.51
N SER A 137 -14.15 7.73 1.35
CA SER A 137 -13.88 9.17 1.46
C SER A 137 -12.48 9.46 1.99
N VAL A 138 -12.00 8.59 2.90
CA VAL A 138 -10.65 8.68 3.47
C VAL A 138 -10.03 7.29 3.53
N VAL A 139 -8.79 7.19 3.08
CA VAL A 139 -7.98 5.96 3.15
C VAL A 139 -6.73 6.24 3.95
N TYR A 140 -6.62 5.65 5.13
CA TYR A 140 -5.42 5.65 5.97
C TYR A 140 -4.60 4.40 5.65
N ILE A 141 -3.32 4.58 5.41
CA ILE A 141 -2.39 3.50 5.06
C ILE A 141 -1.20 3.58 6.00
N ILE A 142 -0.94 2.49 6.71
CA ILE A 142 0.09 2.41 7.73
C ILE A 142 1.04 1.28 7.39
N ASP A 143 2.33 1.60 7.34
CA ASP A 143 3.37 0.58 7.24
C ASP A 143 4.04 0.41 8.60
N PRO A 144 3.76 -0.70 9.32
CA PRO A 144 4.28 -0.91 10.68
C PRO A 144 5.81 -0.97 10.74
N ARG A 145 6.48 -1.28 9.62
CA ARG A 145 7.95 -1.32 9.55
C ARG A 145 8.56 0.08 9.65
N HIS A 146 7.80 1.11 9.27
CA HIS A 146 8.26 2.49 9.19
C HIS A 146 7.67 3.39 10.28
N VAL A 147 6.55 2.99 10.89
CA VAL A 147 5.89 3.78 11.94
C VAL A 147 6.37 3.43 13.34
N ASN A 148 6.75 2.16 13.57
CA ASN A 148 7.20 1.71 14.88
C ASN A 148 8.65 2.10 15.17
N GLY A 149 8.86 2.70 16.34
CA GLY A 149 10.17 3.09 16.84
C GLY A 149 10.63 4.49 16.46
N LEU A 150 9.81 5.25 15.69
CA LEU A 150 10.17 6.61 15.33
C LEU A 150 9.26 7.67 15.96
N TYR A 151 7.95 7.53 15.88
CA TYR A 151 7.03 8.58 16.38
C TYR A 151 5.62 8.01 16.60
N GLY A 152 5.28 7.71 17.84
CA GLY A 152 3.92 7.36 18.22
C GLY A 152 3.11 8.56 18.72
N PHE A 153 1.86 8.33 19.04
CA PHE A 153 1.02 9.30 19.70
C PHE A 153 1.61 9.68 21.06
N GLY A 154 1.75 10.99 21.32
CA GLY A 154 2.36 11.49 22.56
C GLY A 154 3.88 11.33 22.66
N GLY A 155 4.59 11.02 21.56
CA GLY A 155 6.03 10.81 21.55
C GLY A 155 6.47 9.39 21.92
N GLY A 156 5.50 8.46 22.04
CA GLY A 156 5.70 7.03 22.24
C GLY A 156 5.57 6.21 20.96
N GLU A 157 5.42 4.89 21.11
CA GLU A 157 5.16 3.99 19.99
C GLU A 157 3.77 4.26 19.40
N PHE A 158 3.65 4.06 18.07
CA PHE A 158 2.35 4.12 17.40
C PHE A 158 1.42 3.04 17.94
N LYS A 159 0.17 3.42 18.22
CA LYS A 159 -0.87 2.50 18.70
C LYS A 159 -2.13 2.64 17.87
N ILE A 160 -2.62 1.53 17.38
CA ILE A 160 -3.79 1.51 16.48
C ILE A 160 -5.08 1.96 17.19
N ASP A 161 -5.22 1.66 18.49
CA ASP A 161 -6.38 2.08 19.26
C ASP A 161 -6.43 3.60 19.49
N GLU A 162 -5.27 4.24 19.67
CA GLU A 162 -5.17 5.70 19.75
C GLU A 162 -5.42 6.34 18.38
N PHE A 163 -4.88 5.74 17.32
CA PHE A 163 -5.13 6.17 15.95
C PHE A 163 -6.61 6.06 15.60
N TYR A 164 -7.26 4.96 16.00
CA TYR A 164 -8.71 4.79 15.82
C TYR A 164 -9.52 5.88 16.52
N ARG A 165 -9.22 6.21 17.77
CA ARG A 165 -9.91 7.30 18.51
C ARG A 165 -9.79 8.65 17.82
N TYR A 166 -8.71 8.84 17.06
CA TYR A 166 -8.45 10.07 16.33
C TYR A 166 -9.12 10.09 14.96
N THR A 167 -9.19 8.96 14.27
CA THR A 167 -9.61 8.86 12.87
C THR A 167 -11.02 8.31 12.70
N GLU A 168 -11.48 7.45 13.63
CA GLU A 168 -12.79 6.80 13.61
C GLU A 168 -13.07 6.12 12.25
N PHE A 169 -12.14 5.26 11.79
CA PHE A 169 -12.31 4.51 10.55
C PHE A 169 -13.35 3.39 10.71
N ASP A 170 -14.10 3.11 9.64
CA ASP A 170 -15.16 2.10 9.61
C ASP A 170 -14.61 0.69 9.40
N ASP A 171 -13.55 0.57 8.60
CA ASP A 171 -12.96 -0.70 8.22
C ASP A 171 -11.47 -0.74 8.55
N LEU A 172 -11.00 -1.91 9.03
CA LEU A 172 -9.59 -2.22 9.23
C LEU A 172 -9.21 -3.44 8.40
N VAL A 173 -8.18 -3.30 7.58
CA VAL A 173 -7.64 -4.39 6.75
C VAL A 173 -6.15 -4.53 6.99
N ILE A 174 -5.67 -5.76 7.17
CA ILE A 174 -4.25 -6.07 7.28
C ILE A 174 -3.85 -6.87 6.04
N ILE A 175 -2.89 -6.35 5.28
CA ILE A 175 -2.39 -6.98 4.06
C ILE A 175 -0.87 -7.04 4.11
N ASN A 176 -0.34 -8.24 4.01
CA ASN A 176 1.10 -8.46 4.00
C ASN A 176 1.51 -9.62 3.10
N TYR A 177 2.75 -9.58 2.68
CA TYR A 177 3.36 -10.71 2.01
C TYR A 177 3.40 -11.92 2.95
N PRO A 178 3.02 -13.13 2.50
CA PRO A 178 2.95 -14.30 3.40
C PRO A 178 4.25 -14.57 4.17
N ALA A 179 5.41 -14.42 3.53
CA ALA A 179 6.69 -14.60 4.21
C ALA A 179 7.03 -13.49 5.22
N SER A 180 6.38 -12.33 5.17
CA SER A 180 6.54 -11.28 6.19
C SER A 180 6.04 -11.74 7.55
N VAL A 181 5.04 -12.62 7.59
CA VAL A 181 4.50 -13.21 8.83
C VAL A 181 5.54 -14.09 9.53
N GLU A 182 6.47 -14.67 8.79
CA GLU A 182 7.57 -15.46 9.32
C GLU A 182 8.69 -14.56 9.87
N SER A 183 8.78 -13.33 9.40
CA SER A 183 9.76 -12.36 9.87
C SER A 183 9.48 -11.95 11.32
N GLN A 184 10.45 -12.17 12.20
CA GLN A 184 10.35 -11.76 13.60
C GLN A 184 10.15 -10.25 13.74
N GLY A 185 10.82 -9.46 12.92
CA GLY A 185 10.69 -8.00 12.92
C GLY A 185 9.30 -7.51 12.52
N PHE A 186 8.68 -8.13 11.50
CA PHE A 186 7.33 -7.75 11.07
C PHE A 186 6.27 -8.18 12.11
N ARG A 187 6.41 -9.38 12.68
CA ARG A 187 5.51 -9.82 13.76
C ARG A 187 5.60 -8.91 15.00
N TYR A 188 6.82 -8.51 15.36
CA TYR A 188 7.00 -7.52 16.43
C TYR A 188 6.32 -6.19 16.07
N ALA A 189 6.56 -5.68 14.87
CA ALA A 189 5.94 -4.44 14.41
C ALA A 189 4.40 -4.48 14.46
N LEU A 190 3.78 -5.61 14.11
CA LEU A 190 2.33 -5.79 14.25
C LEU A 190 1.87 -5.91 15.72
N SER A 191 2.68 -6.52 16.58
CA SER A 191 2.29 -6.78 17.97
C SER A 191 2.31 -5.53 18.86
N VAL A 192 2.95 -4.47 18.42
CA VAL A 192 3.05 -3.19 19.15
C VAL A 192 2.16 -2.09 18.55
N LEU A 193 1.42 -2.39 17.46
CA LEU A 193 0.34 -1.54 16.96
C LEU A 193 -0.87 -1.55 17.89
#